data_46da8eb27fb775ebf015514bc4ea0e5f
#
_entry.id   46da8eb27fb775ebf015514bc4ea0e5f
#
_cell.length_a   1.000
_cell.length_b   1.000
_cell.length_c   1.000
_cell.angle_alpha   90.00
_cell.angle_beta   90.00
_cell.angle_gamma   90.00
#
_symmetry.space_group_name_H-M   'P 1'
#
loop_
_entity.id
_entity.type
_entity.pdbx_description
1 polymer ?
#
loop_
_entity_poly.entity_id
_entity_poly.type
_entity_poly.pdbx_seq_one_letter_code
_entity_poly.pdbx_strand_id
1 'polypeptide(L)'
;MLVFLASSSVYADNYNIGILAFEPKPIAKARWQPLATYLHQKIPQHTFHVLPMSYHGLNKAIHEGNIDFVYTNPGHYVELEHNGFVSRAMASQISEIDNKGYEEFGGLIFALANRDDISNLQSIAGKTIASVDKDSLGGFQMEAYELHRIGINFTDLKMLWTDMPHDKVVQKVIQHEADVGFIRTGVLERMVKAGTLELGQIKIINEQNNSEFPLHCSTQLYPEWPFAPLVSNDDNIVRSVAAALLLLPHEGVLARSMRIHGFNIAADYEPVRNILRQMQMPPYNIIPKYIWTSIWIDYSWYILFSVVIIFVIVVLLLRFEHLNKKLLYLTKELDKLSHIDGLTGIANRRYFDEQYTQELKRASRTHLPLTIIMIDIDFFKNYNDSYGHQQGDECLKSVSSVIRKELSRSTDTVCRYGGEEFVILLPATSGDDAMNVAESVRKEIMDLAMPHKDSKVSDVVTISLGVAASESGDNQLLMQADKALYQAKEYRNKACLHQP
;
A
#
# COMPACT_ATOMS: atom_id res chain seq x y z
N MET A 1 -68.39 -43.46 -6.00
CA MET A 1 -67.29 -42.51 -5.97
C MET A 1 -66.64 -42.64 -4.58
N LEU A 2 -65.64 -43.54 -4.42
CA LEU A 2 -64.92 -43.75 -3.18
C LEU A 2 -63.86 -42.67 -3.05
N VAL A 3 -64.03 -41.79 -2.03
CA VAL A 3 -63.00 -40.81 -1.65
C VAL A 3 -61.99 -41.57 -0.78
N PHE A 4 -60.81 -41.83 -1.36
CA PHE A 4 -59.64 -42.26 -0.57
C PHE A 4 -59.13 -41.06 0.22
N LEU A 5 -59.46 -41.01 1.52
CA LEU A 5 -58.74 -40.19 2.49
C LEU A 5 -57.34 -40.82 2.66
N ALA A 6 -56.39 -40.30 1.97
CA ALA A 6 -54.97 -40.54 2.26
C ALA A 6 -54.66 -39.96 3.63
N SER A 7 -54.70 -40.74 4.68
CA SER A 7 -54.11 -40.41 5.97
C SER A 7 -52.59 -40.35 5.76
N SER A 8 -52.02 -39.15 5.56
CA SER A 8 -50.61 -38.92 5.73
C SER A 8 -50.27 -39.26 7.18
N SER A 9 -49.61 -40.43 7.39
CA SER A 9 -49.00 -40.75 8.66
C SER A 9 -47.92 -39.68 8.92
N VAL A 10 -48.24 -38.75 9.80
CA VAL A 10 -47.23 -37.83 10.34
C VAL A 10 -46.31 -38.70 11.17
N TYR A 11 -45.13 -38.98 10.65
CA TYR A 11 -44.05 -39.59 11.40
C TYR A 11 -43.68 -38.68 12.53
N ALA A 12 -43.68 -39.17 13.77
CA ALA A 12 -43.20 -38.41 14.94
C ALA A 12 -41.63 -38.35 14.83
N ASP A 13 -41.11 -37.21 14.50
CA ASP A 13 -39.66 -37.00 14.51
C ASP A 13 -39.18 -36.75 15.95
N ASN A 14 -37.96 -37.19 16.24
CA ASN A 14 -37.29 -36.97 17.52
C ASN A 14 -36.25 -35.85 17.34
N TYR A 15 -36.35 -34.81 18.12
CA TYR A 15 -35.45 -33.67 18.10
C TYR A 15 -34.59 -33.61 19.36
N ASN A 16 -33.28 -33.51 19.18
CA ASN A 16 -32.30 -33.43 20.24
C ASN A 16 -31.88 -31.97 20.47
N ILE A 17 -31.98 -31.51 21.70
CA ILE A 17 -31.56 -30.16 22.12
C ILE A 17 -30.24 -30.30 22.86
N GLY A 18 -29.13 -29.94 22.23
CA GLY A 18 -27.82 -29.84 22.87
C GLY A 18 -27.77 -28.63 23.81
N ILE A 19 -27.47 -28.84 25.07
CA ILE A 19 -27.40 -27.79 26.09
C ILE A 19 -25.99 -27.72 26.64
N LEU A 20 -25.34 -26.56 26.50
CA LEU A 20 -24.07 -26.33 27.18
C LEU A 20 -24.28 -26.30 28.68
N ALA A 21 -23.74 -27.28 29.39
CA ALA A 21 -23.95 -27.43 30.82
C ALA A 21 -22.62 -27.44 31.58
N PHE A 22 -22.58 -26.67 32.62
CA PHE A 22 -21.46 -26.54 33.55
C PHE A 22 -21.73 -27.23 34.91
N GLU A 23 -22.91 -27.78 35.06
CA GLU A 23 -23.32 -28.60 36.17
C GLU A 23 -23.14 -30.09 35.85
N PRO A 24 -23.01 -31.00 36.83
CA PRO A 24 -23.02 -32.43 36.58
C PRO A 24 -24.22 -32.84 35.71
N LYS A 25 -24.00 -33.69 34.73
CA LYS A 25 -25.02 -34.09 33.74
C LYS A 25 -26.39 -34.45 34.34
N PRO A 26 -26.52 -35.20 35.44
CA PRO A 26 -27.81 -35.51 36.04
C PRO A 26 -28.54 -34.26 36.51
N ILE A 27 -27.84 -33.31 37.13
CA ILE A 27 -28.43 -32.05 37.64
C ILE A 27 -28.86 -31.18 36.45
N ALA A 28 -28.01 -31.00 35.46
CA ALA A 28 -28.32 -30.23 34.25
C ALA A 28 -29.53 -30.86 33.49
N LYS A 29 -29.56 -32.19 33.39
CA LYS A 29 -30.72 -32.89 32.78
C LYS A 29 -32.02 -32.65 33.55
N ALA A 30 -32.01 -32.80 34.87
CA ALA A 30 -33.16 -32.54 35.68
C ALA A 30 -33.67 -31.09 35.56
N ARG A 31 -32.75 -30.13 35.50
CA ARG A 31 -33.05 -28.71 35.31
C ARG A 31 -33.71 -28.42 33.96
N TRP A 32 -33.27 -29.01 32.88
CA TRP A 32 -33.73 -28.69 31.53
C TRP A 32 -34.78 -29.66 30.97
N GLN A 33 -35.04 -30.82 31.61
CA GLN A 33 -36.08 -31.74 31.19
C GLN A 33 -37.46 -31.13 31.08
N PRO A 34 -37.86 -30.14 31.95
CA PRO A 34 -39.14 -29.44 31.80
C PRO A 34 -39.32 -28.74 30.48
N LEU A 35 -38.22 -28.21 29.84
CA LEU A 35 -38.31 -27.61 28.51
C LEU A 35 -38.73 -28.63 27.44
N ALA A 36 -38.11 -29.80 27.43
CA ALA A 36 -38.48 -30.88 26.49
C ALA A 36 -39.93 -31.29 26.63
N THR A 37 -40.41 -31.43 27.88
CA THR A 37 -41.83 -31.76 28.19
C THR A 37 -42.77 -30.66 27.69
N TYR A 38 -42.39 -29.38 27.89
CA TYR A 38 -43.19 -28.26 27.43
C TYR A 38 -43.26 -28.18 25.90
N LEU A 39 -42.11 -28.35 25.20
CA LEU A 39 -42.08 -28.36 23.74
C LEU A 39 -42.94 -29.47 23.18
N HIS A 40 -42.91 -30.69 23.75
CA HIS A 40 -43.78 -31.80 23.35
C HIS A 40 -45.25 -31.47 23.54
N GLN A 41 -45.61 -30.79 24.65
CA GLN A 41 -47.01 -30.35 24.88
C GLN A 41 -47.48 -29.31 23.85
N LYS A 42 -46.60 -28.42 23.40
CA LYS A 42 -46.93 -27.40 22.42
C LYS A 42 -46.88 -27.89 20.98
N ILE A 43 -46.05 -28.92 20.70
CA ILE A 43 -45.82 -29.50 19.39
C ILE A 43 -45.97 -31.02 19.51
N PRO A 44 -47.18 -31.54 19.73
CA PRO A 44 -47.43 -32.93 20.14
C PRO A 44 -47.10 -33.98 19.07
N GLN A 45 -46.92 -33.56 17.82
CA GLN A 45 -46.50 -34.45 16.72
C GLN A 45 -45.03 -34.82 16.79
N HIS A 46 -44.21 -34.16 17.59
CA HIS A 46 -42.77 -34.40 17.71
C HIS A 46 -42.36 -34.65 19.17
N THR A 47 -41.24 -35.36 19.34
CA THR A 47 -40.62 -35.61 20.64
C THR A 47 -39.35 -34.83 20.80
N PHE A 48 -39.09 -34.27 21.99
CA PHE A 48 -37.91 -33.49 22.28
C PHE A 48 -37.07 -34.13 23.39
N HIS A 49 -35.74 -34.11 23.23
CA HIS A 49 -34.82 -34.66 24.23
C HIS A 49 -33.76 -33.59 24.55
N VAL A 50 -33.51 -33.34 25.82
CA VAL A 50 -32.45 -32.45 26.27
C VAL A 50 -31.19 -33.26 26.56
N LEU A 51 -30.07 -32.82 25.97
CA LEU A 51 -28.77 -33.45 26.05
C LEU A 51 -27.71 -32.47 26.62
N PRO A 52 -27.59 -32.41 27.99
CA PRO A 52 -26.55 -31.57 28.59
C PRO A 52 -25.15 -32.10 28.29
N MET A 53 -24.30 -31.23 27.81
CA MET A 53 -22.94 -31.56 27.35
C MET A 53 -21.92 -30.51 27.79
N SER A 54 -20.67 -30.92 27.90
CA SER A 54 -19.54 -29.99 27.98
C SER A 54 -19.34 -29.31 26.63
N TYR A 55 -18.57 -28.25 26.58
CA TYR A 55 -18.21 -27.53 25.35
C TYR A 55 -17.69 -28.48 24.25
N HIS A 56 -16.70 -29.31 24.59
CA HIS A 56 -16.14 -30.31 23.67
C HIS A 56 -17.20 -31.35 23.21
N GLY A 57 -18.03 -31.81 24.14
CA GLY A 57 -19.09 -32.79 23.82
C GLY A 57 -20.17 -32.20 22.90
N LEU A 58 -20.50 -30.92 23.08
CA LEU A 58 -21.49 -30.21 22.27
C LEU A 58 -20.96 -30.01 20.85
N ASN A 59 -19.72 -29.54 20.71
CA ASN A 59 -19.05 -29.41 19.41
C ASN A 59 -19.01 -30.76 18.65
N LYS A 60 -18.63 -31.83 19.34
CA LYS A 60 -18.61 -33.16 18.74
C LYS A 60 -19.99 -33.58 18.26
N ALA A 61 -21.03 -33.40 19.08
CA ALA A 61 -22.42 -33.78 18.73
C ALA A 61 -22.96 -32.95 17.54
N ILE A 62 -22.58 -31.68 17.45
CA ILE A 62 -22.91 -30.80 16.30
C ILE A 62 -22.28 -31.36 15.02
N HIS A 63 -20.98 -31.65 15.04
CA HIS A 63 -20.26 -32.17 13.85
C HIS A 63 -20.76 -33.54 13.40
N GLU A 64 -21.22 -34.36 14.34
CA GLU A 64 -21.78 -35.70 14.07
C GLU A 64 -23.25 -35.66 13.65
N GLY A 65 -23.92 -34.48 13.69
CA GLY A 65 -25.34 -34.34 13.37
C GLY A 65 -26.25 -35.00 14.38
N ASN A 66 -25.84 -35.15 15.66
CA ASN A 66 -26.57 -35.83 16.71
C ASN A 66 -27.51 -34.90 17.49
N ILE A 67 -27.55 -33.62 17.20
CA ILE A 67 -28.45 -32.64 17.78
C ILE A 67 -29.10 -31.78 16.68
N ASP A 68 -30.23 -31.22 16.98
CA ASP A 68 -31.06 -30.41 16.09
C ASP A 68 -31.08 -28.95 16.52
N PHE A 69 -31.07 -28.71 17.79
CA PHE A 69 -31.10 -27.37 18.40
C PHE A 69 -29.97 -27.22 19.40
N VAL A 70 -29.46 -26.05 19.56
CA VAL A 70 -28.42 -25.74 20.53
C VAL A 70 -28.81 -24.56 21.40
N TYR A 71 -28.59 -24.74 22.72
CA TYR A 71 -28.64 -23.68 23.70
C TYR A 71 -27.28 -23.55 24.36
N THR A 72 -26.61 -22.42 24.12
CA THR A 72 -25.21 -22.25 24.48
C THR A 72 -24.85 -20.81 24.83
N ASN A 73 -23.61 -20.58 25.30
CA ASN A 73 -23.17 -19.23 25.57
C ASN A 73 -22.98 -18.40 24.26
N PRO A 74 -23.10 -17.07 24.32
CA PRO A 74 -23.05 -16.22 23.14
C PRO A 74 -21.72 -16.30 22.34
N GLY A 75 -20.59 -16.50 23.01
CA GLY A 75 -19.30 -16.66 22.33
C GLY A 75 -19.27 -17.92 21.48
N HIS A 76 -19.72 -19.06 22.03
CA HIS A 76 -19.83 -20.32 21.30
C HIS A 76 -20.86 -20.23 20.15
N TYR A 77 -21.97 -19.56 20.38
CA TYR A 77 -22.96 -19.34 19.31
C TYR A 77 -22.34 -18.59 18.13
N VAL A 78 -21.60 -17.53 18.37
CA VAL A 78 -20.91 -16.77 17.32
C VAL A 78 -19.92 -17.65 16.55
N GLU A 79 -19.20 -18.53 17.22
CA GLU A 79 -18.31 -19.49 16.57
C GLU A 79 -19.09 -20.49 15.69
N LEU A 80 -20.17 -21.07 16.19
CA LEU A 80 -21.02 -21.99 15.44
C LEU A 80 -21.70 -21.34 14.23
N GLU A 81 -22.18 -20.11 14.39
CA GLU A 81 -22.79 -19.33 13.30
C GLU A 81 -21.76 -18.99 12.21
N HIS A 82 -20.58 -18.54 12.59
CA HIS A 82 -19.51 -18.23 11.66
C HIS A 82 -19.06 -19.45 10.83
N ASN A 83 -19.01 -20.61 11.48
CA ASN A 83 -18.64 -21.88 10.85
C ASN A 83 -19.79 -22.54 10.07
N GLY A 84 -20.97 -21.93 10.05
CA GLY A 84 -22.13 -22.39 9.29
C GLY A 84 -22.84 -23.61 9.87
N PHE A 85 -22.64 -23.95 11.14
CA PHE A 85 -23.33 -25.06 11.81
C PHE A 85 -24.75 -24.69 12.26
N VAL A 86 -24.94 -23.45 12.70
CA VAL A 86 -26.24 -22.93 13.13
C VAL A 86 -26.66 -21.76 12.25
N SER A 87 -27.95 -21.60 12.12
CA SER A 87 -28.56 -20.41 11.55
C SER A 87 -28.73 -19.32 12.64
N ARG A 88 -29.46 -18.24 12.30
CA ARG A 88 -29.73 -17.19 13.28
C ARG A 88 -30.38 -17.76 14.54
N ALA A 89 -30.00 -17.23 15.71
CA ALA A 89 -30.68 -17.51 16.95
C ALA A 89 -32.18 -17.20 16.82
N MET A 90 -33.02 -18.06 17.36
CA MET A 90 -34.46 -17.91 17.30
C MET A 90 -35.03 -17.27 18.56
N ALA A 91 -34.32 -17.37 19.67
CA ALA A 91 -34.67 -16.76 20.94
C ALA A 91 -33.43 -16.52 21.80
N SER A 92 -33.49 -15.56 22.73
CA SER A 92 -32.51 -15.33 23.76
C SER A 92 -33.11 -15.54 25.14
N GLN A 93 -32.32 -16.09 26.05
CA GLN A 93 -32.73 -16.26 27.44
C GLN A 93 -32.98 -14.90 28.10
N ILE A 94 -33.95 -14.87 29.02
CA ILE A 94 -34.11 -13.84 30.04
C ILE A 94 -33.67 -14.46 31.36
N SER A 95 -32.63 -13.94 31.98
CA SER A 95 -32.15 -14.38 33.29
C SER A 95 -33.04 -13.83 34.40
N GLU A 96 -33.26 -14.59 35.48
CA GLU A 96 -34.00 -14.14 36.66
C GLU A 96 -33.02 -13.64 37.73
N ILE A 97 -33.17 -12.37 38.14
CA ILE A 97 -32.41 -11.74 39.22
C ILE A 97 -33.45 -11.04 40.12
N ASP A 98 -33.58 -11.45 41.37
CA ASP A 98 -34.53 -10.88 42.36
C ASP A 98 -35.94 -10.72 41.82
N ASN A 99 -36.45 -11.79 41.16
CA ASN A 99 -37.77 -11.89 40.52
C ASN A 99 -38.02 -10.92 39.36
N LYS A 100 -36.93 -10.36 38.75
CA LYS A 100 -37.01 -9.57 37.54
C LYS A 100 -36.23 -10.23 36.40
N GLY A 101 -36.67 -9.99 35.18
CA GLY A 101 -36.00 -10.51 33.98
C GLY A 101 -34.96 -9.56 33.45
N TYR A 102 -33.79 -10.10 33.10
CA TYR A 102 -32.69 -9.37 32.48
C TYR A 102 -32.21 -10.12 31.22
N GLU A 103 -32.03 -9.37 30.13
CA GLU A 103 -31.68 -9.92 28.82
C GLU A 103 -30.17 -9.84 28.55
N GLU A 104 -29.43 -9.25 29.47
CA GLU A 104 -28.00 -9.01 29.36
C GLU A 104 -27.28 -9.46 30.63
N PHE A 105 -26.01 -9.74 30.51
CA PHE A 105 -25.07 -10.06 31.59
C PHE A 105 -23.70 -9.51 31.32
N GLY A 106 -22.83 -9.48 32.32
CA GLY A 106 -21.48 -9.01 32.21
C GLY A 106 -20.43 -9.94 32.82
N GLY A 107 -19.19 -9.50 32.71
CA GLY A 107 -18.07 -10.08 33.42
C GLY A 107 -17.73 -9.29 34.67
N LEU A 108 -17.11 -9.94 35.65
CA LEU A 108 -16.66 -9.35 36.89
C LEU A 108 -15.20 -9.67 37.16
N ILE A 109 -14.42 -8.63 37.42
CA ILE A 109 -13.01 -8.68 37.79
C ILE A 109 -12.92 -8.37 39.30
N PHE A 110 -12.31 -9.25 40.07
CA PHE A 110 -12.20 -9.05 41.52
C PHE A 110 -10.84 -9.50 42.05
N ALA A 111 -10.51 -8.96 43.23
CA ALA A 111 -9.34 -9.36 44.00
C ALA A 111 -9.71 -9.39 45.50
N LEU A 112 -8.81 -9.89 46.35
CA LEU A 112 -8.98 -9.78 47.82
C LEU A 112 -8.98 -8.31 48.24
N ALA A 113 -9.79 -7.97 49.22
CA ALA A 113 -9.96 -6.60 49.69
C ALA A 113 -8.67 -5.99 50.25
N ASN A 114 -7.78 -6.84 50.83
CA ASN A 114 -6.49 -6.43 51.43
C ASN A 114 -5.32 -6.32 50.42
N ARG A 115 -5.55 -6.44 49.11
CA ARG A 115 -4.53 -6.32 48.05
C ARG A 115 -4.44 -4.85 47.56
N ASP A 116 -3.75 -4.00 48.32
CA ASP A 116 -3.56 -2.58 47.98
C ASP A 116 -2.79 -2.37 46.66
N ASP A 117 -2.01 -3.37 46.25
CA ASP A 117 -1.27 -3.39 45.00
C ASP A 117 -2.15 -3.65 43.74
N ILE A 118 -3.44 -3.95 43.93
CA ILE A 118 -4.39 -4.20 42.84
C ILE A 118 -5.58 -3.26 43.02
N SER A 119 -5.59 -2.12 42.32
CA SER A 119 -6.61 -1.08 42.45
C SER A 119 -7.35 -0.72 41.16
N ASN A 120 -6.80 -1.09 40.01
CA ASN A 120 -7.35 -0.80 38.69
C ASN A 120 -6.90 -1.84 37.67
N LEU A 121 -7.36 -1.74 36.42
CA LEU A 121 -7.00 -2.68 35.35
C LEU A 121 -5.50 -2.73 35.07
N GLN A 122 -4.77 -1.59 35.13
CA GLN A 122 -3.35 -1.52 34.86
C GLN A 122 -2.54 -2.32 35.88
N SER A 123 -3.01 -2.38 37.14
CA SER A 123 -2.34 -3.11 38.23
C SER A 123 -2.48 -4.64 38.11
N ILE A 124 -3.29 -5.14 37.18
CA ILE A 124 -3.44 -6.58 36.90
C ILE A 124 -2.27 -7.12 36.08
N ALA A 125 -1.52 -6.25 35.37
CA ALA A 125 -0.37 -6.65 34.58
C ALA A 125 0.65 -7.48 35.38
N GLY A 126 0.97 -8.68 34.89
CA GLY A 126 1.92 -9.60 35.54
C GLY A 126 1.35 -10.37 36.74
N LYS A 127 0.11 -10.17 37.15
CA LYS A 127 -0.58 -10.92 38.21
C LYS A 127 -1.07 -12.27 37.69
N THR A 128 -1.29 -13.22 38.61
CA THR A 128 -1.92 -14.50 38.31
C THR A 128 -3.43 -14.35 38.35
N ILE A 129 -4.09 -14.70 37.24
CA ILE A 129 -5.54 -14.56 37.07
C ILE A 129 -6.19 -15.93 37.05
N ALA A 130 -7.14 -16.17 37.92
CA ALA A 130 -7.98 -17.35 37.88
C ALA A 130 -9.20 -17.10 36.98
N SER A 131 -9.52 -18.06 36.12
CA SER A 131 -10.74 -18.07 35.31
C SER A 131 -11.19 -19.51 35.02
N VAL A 132 -12.41 -19.68 34.53
CA VAL A 132 -12.96 -21.01 34.29
C VAL A 132 -12.40 -21.64 33.01
N ASP A 133 -12.46 -20.95 31.89
CA ASP A 133 -12.02 -21.44 30.58
C ASP A 133 -11.84 -20.27 29.61
N LYS A 134 -10.93 -20.39 28.64
CA LYS A 134 -10.67 -19.38 27.61
C LYS A 134 -11.87 -19.11 26.67
N ASP A 135 -12.73 -20.12 26.51
CA ASP A 135 -13.90 -20.04 25.64
C ASP A 135 -15.17 -19.55 26.40
N SER A 136 -15.00 -19.21 27.67
CA SER A 136 -16.07 -18.63 28.49
C SER A 136 -16.21 -17.13 28.23
N LEU A 137 -17.32 -16.71 27.61
CA LEU A 137 -17.58 -15.29 27.37
C LEU A 137 -17.59 -14.50 28.68
N GLY A 138 -18.47 -14.87 29.63
CA GLY A 138 -18.67 -14.14 30.89
C GLY A 138 -17.74 -14.55 32.04
N GLY A 139 -16.72 -15.31 31.79
CA GLY A 139 -15.71 -15.66 32.80
C GLY A 139 -14.30 -15.40 32.33
N PHE A 140 -14.10 -14.98 31.06
CA PHE A 140 -12.79 -14.65 30.53
C PHE A 140 -12.82 -13.62 29.40
N GLN A 141 -13.60 -13.88 28.34
CA GLN A 141 -13.46 -13.08 27.11
C GLN A 141 -13.85 -11.61 27.31
N MET A 142 -14.88 -11.34 28.09
CA MET A 142 -15.32 -9.97 28.41
C MET A 142 -14.26 -9.23 29.24
N GLU A 143 -13.75 -9.87 30.29
CA GLU A 143 -12.76 -9.31 31.21
C GLU A 143 -11.40 -9.12 30.51
N ALA A 144 -10.99 -10.09 29.72
CA ALA A 144 -9.78 -9.98 28.91
C ALA A 144 -9.90 -8.86 27.86
N TYR A 145 -11.10 -8.61 27.33
CA TYR A 145 -11.33 -7.49 26.42
C TYR A 145 -11.17 -6.13 27.11
N GLU A 146 -11.61 -5.96 28.36
CA GLU A 146 -11.34 -4.72 29.11
C GLU A 146 -9.86 -4.46 29.30
N LEU A 147 -9.05 -5.53 29.53
CA LEU A 147 -7.58 -5.42 29.58
C LEU A 147 -6.98 -5.10 28.19
N HIS A 148 -7.51 -5.71 27.14
CA HIS A 148 -7.05 -5.46 25.77
C HIS A 148 -7.27 -3.98 25.37
N ARG A 149 -8.38 -3.39 25.75
CA ARG A 149 -8.69 -1.96 25.48
C ARG A 149 -7.67 -0.98 26.09
N ILE A 150 -6.97 -1.39 27.14
CA ILE A 150 -5.91 -0.58 27.78
C ILE A 150 -4.48 -1.04 27.39
N GLY A 151 -4.38 -1.89 26.35
CA GLY A 151 -3.11 -2.35 25.79
C GLY A 151 -2.47 -3.56 26.47
N ILE A 152 -3.18 -4.28 27.34
CA ILE A 152 -2.74 -5.53 27.97
C ILE A 152 -3.32 -6.70 27.16
N ASN A 153 -2.43 -7.43 26.43
CA ASN A 153 -2.88 -8.57 25.65
C ASN A 153 -3.13 -9.81 26.54
N PHE A 154 -4.16 -10.57 26.22
CA PHE A 154 -4.51 -11.78 26.96
C PHE A 154 -3.43 -12.87 26.87
N THR A 155 -2.61 -12.87 25.80
CA THR A 155 -1.45 -13.78 25.65
C THR A 155 -0.36 -13.54 26.67
N ASP A 156 -0.33 -12.35 27.28
CA ASP A 156 0.70 -11.95 28.26
C ASP A 156 0.23 -12.17 29.69
N LEU A 157 -1.02 -12.65 29.88
CA LEU A 157 -1.59 -12.91 31.20
C LEU A 157 -1.16 -14.27 31.75
N LYS A 158 -0.88 -14.31 33.05
CA LYS A 158 -0.61 -15.57 33.77
C LYS A 158 -1.93 -16.20 34.21
N MET A 159 -2.45 -17.13 33.41
CA MET A 159 -3.77 -17.74 33.65
C MET A 159 -3.69 -19.00 34.51
N LEU A 160 -4.59 -19.10 35.47
CA LEU A 160 -4.91 -20.30 36.24
C LEU A 160 -6.33 -20.75 35.86
N TRP A 161 -6.42 -21.78 35.03
CA TRP A 161 -7.69 -22.34 34.59
C TRP A 161 -8.25 -23.28 35.65
N THR A 162 -9.49 -23.04 36.08
CA THR A 162 -10.12 -23.79 37.20
C THR A 162 -11.13 -24.81 36.73
N ASP A 163 -11.51 -24.78 35.45
CA ASP A 163 -12.77 -25.41 35.00
C ASP A 163 -13.97 -24.94 35.76
N MET A 164 -15.16 -25.24 35.22
CA MET A 164 -16.44 -24.89 35.90
C MET A 164 -16.61 -25.64 37.21
N PRO A 165 -17.36 -25.14 38.18
CA PRO A 165 -18.12 -23.87 38.17
C PRO A 165 -17.26 -22.66 38.55
N HIS A 166 -17.75 -21.44 38.30
CA HIS A 166 -17.15 -20.16 38.67
C HIS A 166 -16.81 -20.03 40.17
N ASP A 167 -17.47 -20.72 41.02
CA ASP A 167 -17.23 -20.75 42.48
C ASP A 167 -15.77 -21.17 42.79
N LYS A 168 -15.18 -22.05 41.97
CA LYS A 168 -13.77 -22.46 42.10
C LYS A 168 -12.83 -21.29 41.88
N VAL A 169 -13.14 -20.37 40.93
CA VAL A 169 -12.33 -19.16 40.69
C VAL A 169 -12.27 -18.31 41.96
N VAL A 170 -13.43 -18.11 42.60
CA VAL A 170 -13.51 -17.36 43.86
C VAL A 170 -12.67 -18.04 44.95
N GLN A 171 -12.77 -19.36 45.05
CA GLN A 171 -12.00 -20.13 46.03
C GLN A 171 -10.48 -19.99 45.79
N LYS A 172 -10.01 -20.03 44.52
CA LYS A 172 -8.59 -19.85 44.16
C LYS A 172 -8.04 -18.50 44.59
N VAL A 173 -8.83 -17.44 44.42
CA VAL A 173 -8.44 -16.09 44.89
C VAL A 173 -8.43 -16.03 46.45
N ILE A 174 -9.43 -16.57 47.11
CA ILE A 174 -9.47 -16.61 48.60
C ILE A 174 -8.31 -17.43 49.19
N GLN A 175 -7.93 -18.50 48.52
CA GLN A 175 -6.80 -19.37 48.93
C GLN A 175 -5.42 -18.80 48.57
N HIS A 176 -5.32 -17.60 47.99
CA HIS A 176 -4.10 -16.94 47.51
C HIS A 176 -3.38 -17.73 46.42
N GLU A 177 -4.06 -18.62 45.68
CA GLU A 177 -3.50 -19.31 44.51
C GLU A 177 -3.55 -18.46 43.24
N ALA A 178 -4.44 -17.45 43.21
CA ALA A 178 -4.51 -16.43 42.21
C ALA A 178 -4.66 -15.04 42.84
N ASP A 179 -4.16 -14.02 42.14
CA ASP A 179 -4.24 -12.62 42.59
C ASP A 179 -5.57 -11.97 42.22
N VAL A 180 -6.12 -12.35 41.08
CA VAL A 180 -7.35 -11.78 40.47
C VAL A 180 -8.24 -12.92 40.00
N GLY A 181 -9.53 -12.73 40.09
CA GLY A 181 -10.53 -13.66 39.56
C GLY A 181 -11.38 -13.02 38.47
N PHE A 182 -11.67 -13.78 37.40
CA PHE A 182 -12.62 -13.44 36.34
C PHE A 182 -13.81 -14.36 36.40
N ILE A 183 -14.99 -13.81 36.58
CA ILE A 183 -16.24 -14.57 36.73
C ILE A 183 -17.39 -13.84 36.07
N ARG A 184 -18.46 -14.56 35.74
CA ARG A 184 -19.70 -13.98 35.29
C ARG A 184 -20.38 -13.22 36.43
N THR A 185 -21.10 -12.14 36.11
CA THR A 185 -22.01 -11.44 37.03
C THR A 185 -23.01 -12.41 37.67
N GLY A 186 -23.40 -12.14 38.90
CA GLY A 186 -24.34 -12.95 39.71
C GLY A 186 -23.69 -14.10 40.46
N VAL A 187 -22.44 -14.41 40.26
CA VAL A 187 -21.73 -15.48 41.00
C VAL A 187 -21.47 -15.08 42.44
N LEU A 188 -20.96 -13.87 42.67
CA LEU A 188 -20.64 -13.38 44.02
C LEU A 188 -21.94 -13.26 44.87
N GLU A 189 -22.94 -12.62 44.28
CA GLU A 189 -24.24 -12.41 44.95
C GLU A 189 -24.86 -13.74 45.34
N ARG A 190 -24.80 -14.75 44.46
CA ARG A 190 -25.27 -16.11 44.78
C ARG A 190 -24.47 -16.75 45.90
N MET A 191 -23.12 -16.61 45.91
CA MET A 191 -22.27 -17.16 46.96
C MET A 191 -22.48 -16.46 48.30
N VAL A 192 -22.70 -15.15 48.31
CA VAL A 192 -23.06 -14.37 49.50
C VAL A 192 -24.41 -14.83 50.04
N LYS A 193 -25.41 -14.96 49.16
CA LYS A 193 -26.78 -15.46 49.56
C LYS A 193 -26.73 -16.89 50.10
N ALA A 194 -25.80 -17.71 49.59
CA ALA A 194 -25.60 -19.07 50.10
C ALA A 194 -24.75 -19.12 51.40
N GLY A 195 -24.21 -17.99 51.86
CA GLY A 195 -23.36 -17.92 53.05
C GLY A 195 -21.96 -18.53 52.88
N THR A 196 -21.51 -18.71 51.61
CA THR A 196 -20.21 -19.29 51.28
C THR A 196 -19.13 -18.24 50.99
N LEU A 197 -19.52 -16.95 50.96
CA LEU A 197 -18.64 -15.80 50.75
C LEU A 197 -19.15 -14.60 51.56
N GLU A 198 -18.23 -13.85 52.18
CA GLU A 198 -18.52 -12.51 52.71
C GLU A 198 -18.02 -11.45 51.72
N LEU A 199 -18.89 -10.57 51.24
CA LEU A 199 -18.56 -9.57 50.22
C LEU A 199 -17.39 -8.66 50.65
N GLY A 200 -17.27 -8.36 51.94
CA GLY A 200 -16.16 -7.56 52.49
C GLY A 200 -14.78 -8.17 52.35
N GLN A 201 -14.66 -9.47 52.00
CA GLN A 201 -13.37 -10.15 51.77
C GLN A 201 -12.75 -9.84 50.40
N ILE A 202 -13.57 -9.32 49.49
CA ILE A 202 -13.15 -9.02 48.10
C ILE A 202 -13.42 -7.58 47.76
N LYS A 203 -12.75 -7.10 46.74
CA LYS A 203 -13.01 -5.82 46.07
C LYS A 203 -13.16 -6.03 44.56
N ILE A 204 -14.01 -5.23 43.98
CA ILE A 204 -14.29 -5.25 42.54
C ILE A 204 -13.33 -4.29 41.85
N ILE A 205 -12.76 -4.73 40.77
CA ILE A 205 -11.87 -3.93 39.93
C ILE A 205 -12.64 -3.47 38.70
N ASN A 206 -12.48 -2.20 38.31
CA ASN A 206 -13.16 -1.59 37.17
C ASN A 206 -14.71 -1.65 37.29
N GLU A 207 -15.25 -1.43 38.46
CA GLU A 207 -16.69 -1.47 38.67
C GLU A 207 -17.42 -0.47 37.77
N GLN A 208 -18.38 -0.98 37.00
CA GLN A 208 -19.25 -0.20 36.10
C GLN A 208 -20.51 0.23 36.83
N ASN A 209 -20.79 1.50 36.79
CA ASN A 209 -21.99 2.05 37.43
C ASN A 209 -23.17 2.00 36.43
N ASN A 210 -23.92 0.89 36.45
CA ASN A 210 -25.11 0.71 35.62
C ASN A 210 -26.34 0.68 36.52
N SER A 211 -27.12 1.76 36.54
CA SER A 211 -28.31 1.90 37.39
C SER A 211 -29.48 0.95 37.04
N GLU A 212 -29.49 0.39 35.84
CA GLU A 212 -30.53 -0.52 35.36
C GLU A 212 -30.16 -1.99 35.57
N PHE A 213 -28.90 -2.29 35.90
CA PHE A 213 -28.44 -3.65 36.16
C PHE A 213 -28.07 -3.83 37.64
N PRO A 214 -28.73 -4.76 38.38
CA PRO A 214 -28.64 -4.81 39.83
C PRO A 214 -27.41 -5.53 40.38
N LEU A 215 -26.59 -6.15 39.54
CA LEU A 215 -25.41 -6.92 39.94
C LEU A 215 -24.13 -6.13 39.73
N HIS A 216 -23.13 -6.43 40.53
CA HIS A 216 -21.77 -5.92 40.28
C HIS A 216 -21.22 -6.36 38.91
N CYS A 217 -20.62 -5.43 38.19
CA CYS A 217 -20.14 -5.65 36.84
C CYS A 217 -18.83 -4.88 36.61
N SER A 218 -17.86 -5.49 35.96
CA SER A 218 -16.59 -4.87 35.58
C SER A 218 -16.46 -4.56 34.07
N THR A 219 -17.40 -5.06 33.28
CA THR A 219 -17.42 -4.92 31.83
C THR A 219 -18.72 -4.23 31.40
N GLN A 220 -18.80 -3.86 30.11
CA GLN A 220 -20.14 -3.58 29.56
C GLN A 220 -20.99 -4.83 29.56
N LEU A 221 -22.30 -4.67 29.38
CA LEU A 221 -23.26 -5.77 29.33
C LEU A 221 -23.36 -6.35 27.93
N TYR A 222 -23.61 -7.64 27.83
CA TYR A 222 -23.73 -8.42 26.61
C TYR A 222 -24.97 -9.29 26.61
N PRO A 223 -25.53 -9.62 25.43
CA PRO A 223 -26.79 -10.38 25.36
C PRO A 223 -26.64 -11.75 25.99
N GLU A 224 -27.74 -12.19 26.60
CA GLU A 224 -27.89 -13.50 27.22
C GLU A 224 -27.86 -14.66 26.21
N TRP A 225 -27.89 -15.88 26.71
CA TRP A 225 -27.69 -17.12 25.97
C TRP A 225 -28.70 -17.32 24.85
N PRO A 226 -28.25 -17.56 23.62
CA PRO A 226 -29.09 -17.86 22.48
C PRO A 226 -29.58 -19.29 22.45
N PHE A 227 -30.78 -19.47 21.91
CA PHE A 227 -31.32 -20.74 21.43
C PHE A 227 -31.33 -20.72 19.90
N ALA A 228 -30.62 -21.63 19.24
CA ALA A 228 -30.45 -21.63 17.80
C ALA A 228 -30.71 -23.00 17.19
N PRO A 229 -31.30 -23.07 15.97
CA PRO A 229 -31.43 -24.32 15.23
C PRO A 229 -30.15 -24.62 14.48
N LEU A 230 -29.81 -25.89 14.26
CA LEU A 230 -28.83 -26.29 13.27
C LEU A 230 -29.37 -26.04 11.85
N VAL A 231 -28.46 -25.78 10.91
CA VAL A 231 -28.79 -25.42 9.50
C VAL A 231 -29.58 -26.54 8.80
N SER A 232 -29.44 -27.78 9.26
CA SER A 232 -30.10 -28.95 8.68
C SER A 232 -31.63 -29.06 8.99
N ASN A 233 -32.14 -28.23 9.89
CA ASN A 233 -33.55 -28.29 10.32
C ASN A 233 -34.54 -27.72 9.31
N ASP A 234 -35.72 -28.32 9.22
CA ASP A 234 -36.86 -27.79 8.48
C ASP A 234 -37.40 -26.50 9.12
N ASP A 235 -37.71 -25.49 8.30
CA ASP A 235 -38.18 -24.19 8.72
C ASP A 235 -39.48 -24.25 9.55
N ASN A 236 -40.34 -25.27 9.35
CA ASN A 236 -41.62 -25.38 10.05
C ASN A 236 -41.40 -25.77 11.52
N ILE A 237 -40.47 -26.72 11.78
CA ILE A 237 -40.14 -27.08 13.15
C ILE A 237 -39.42 -25.94 13.85
N VAL A 238 -38.51 -25.24 13.17
CA VAL A 238 -37.80 -24.06 13.70
C VAL A 238 -38.79 -22.99 14.13
N ARG A 239 -39.76 -22.64 13.29
CA ARG A 239 -40.83 -21.67 13.64
C ARG A 239 -41.66 -22.12 14.79
N SER A 240 -42.04 -23.41 14.84
CA SER A 240 -42.87 -23.96 15.89
C SER A 240 -42.16 -23.93 17.25
N VAL A 241 -40.88 -24.28 17.28
CA VAL A 241 -40.04 -24.23 18.49
C VAL A 241 -39.84 -22.77 18.93
N ALA A 242 -39.53 -21.88 18.01
CA ALA A 242 -39.37 -20.43 18.30
C ALA A 242 -40.64 -19.85 18.91
N ALA A 243 -41.80 -20.12 18.31
CA ALA A 243 -43.10 -19.69 18.87
C ALA A 243 -43.37 -20.25 20.27
N ALA A 244 -43.07 -21.53 20.49
CA ALA A 244 -43.23 -22.15 21.81
C ALA A 244 -42.30 -21.50 22.85
N LEU A 245 -41.03 -21.21 22.53
CA LEU A 245 -40.11 -20.54 23.45
C LEU A 245 -40.59 -19.14 23.83
N LEU A 246 -41.02 -18.34 22.85
CA LEU A 246 -41.50 -16.97 23.05
C LEU A 246 -42.83 -16.92 23.83
N LEU A 247 -43.62 -17.98 23.76
CA LEU A 247 -44.89 -18.11 24.51
C LEU A 247 -44.71 -18.76 25.90
N LEU A 248 -43.45 -19.07 26.29
CA LEU A 248 -43.19 -19.58 27.63
C LEU A 248 -43.56 -18.50 28.66
N PRO A 249 -44.48 -18.79 29.62
CA PRO A 249 -44.90 -17.78 30.59
C PRO A 249 -43.73 -17.29 31.44
N HIS A 250 -43.46 -15.99 31.41
CA HIS A 250 -42.52 -15.36 32.31
C HIS A 250 -42.96 -15.55 33.76
N GLU A 251 -42.01 -15.74 34.67
CA GLU A 251 -42.26 -16.00 36.08
C GLU A 251 -43.10 -17.28 36.35
N GLY A 252 -43.36 -18.09 35.36
CA GLY A 252 -44.09 -19.34 35.49
C GLY A 252 -43.31 -20.40 36.28
N VAL A 253 -43.99 -21.37 36.86
CA VAL A 253 -43.40 -22.51 37.59
C VAL A 253 -42.34 -23.22 36.71
N LEU A 254 -42.63 -23.32 35.42
CA LEU A 254 -41.77 -23.97 34.46
C LEU A 254 -40.44 -23.17 34.25
N ALA A 255 -40.48 -21.86 34.03
CA ALA A 255 -39.33 -21.00 33.88
C ALA A 255 -38.44 -21.03 35.14
N ARG A 256 -39.07 -20.89 36.32
CA ARG A 256 -38.35 -20.98 37.61
C ARG A 256 -37.70 -22.35 37.84
N SER A 257 -38.32 -23.45 37.41
CA SER A 257 -37.69 -24.78 37.53
C SER A 257 -36.41 -24.90 36.71
N MET A 258 -36.32 -24.16 35.61
CA MET A 258 -35.12 -24.04 34.76
C MET A 258 -34.17 -22.93 35.22
N ARG A 259 -34.50 -22.15 36.26
CA ARG A 259 -33.77 -20.99 36.77
C ARG A 259 -33.57 -19.91 35.72
N ILE A 260 -34.61 -19.65 34.91
CA ILE A 260 -34.70 -18.56 33.94
C ILE A 260 -36.02 -17.80 34.14
N HIS A 261 -36.06 -16.56 33.66
CA HIS A 261 -37.31 -15.78 33.66
C HIS A 261 -38.18 -16.15 32.45
N GLY A 262 -37.55 -16.52 31.32
CA GLY A 262 -38.21 -16.88 30.08
C GLY A 262 -37.27 -16.75 28.88
N PHE A 263 -37.88 -16.59 27.71
CA PHE A 263 -37.17 -16.30 26.45
C PHE A 263 -37.79 -15.07 25.77
N ASN A 264 -36.98 -14.26 25.15
CA ASN A 264 -37.39 -13.15 24.29
C ASN A 264 -36.93 -13.38 22.86
N ILE A 265 -37.32 -12.50 21.94
CA ILE A 265 -36.80 -12.43 20.57
C ILE A 265 -35.27 -12.42 20.62
N ALA A 266 -34.66 -13.13 19.67
CA ALA A 266 -33.19 -13.21 19.61
C ALA A 266 -32.52 -11.82 19.63
N ALA A 267 -31.61 -11.66 20.55
CA ALA A 267 -30.83 -10.43 20.71
C ALA A 267 -29.83 -10.25 19.54
N ASP A 268 -29.29 -9.04 19.43
CA ASP A 268 -28.14 -8.78 18.54
C ASP A 268 -26.84 -9.24 19.22
N TYR A 269 -26.15 -10.20 18.57
CA TYR A 269 -24.85 -10.72 19.04
C TYR A 269 -23.66 -10.00 18.41
N GLU A 270 -23.84 -8.89 17.67
CA GLU A 270 -22.73 -8.11 17.11
C GLU A 270 -21.75 -7.59 18.17
N PRO A 271 -22.15 -7.17 19.38
CA PRO A 271 -21.21 -6.84 20.44
C PRO A 271 -20.27 -7.98 20.81
N VAL A 272 -20.76 -9.24 20.80
CA VAL A 272 -19.94 -10.43 21.06
C VAL A 272 -18.98 -10.72 19.90
N ARG A 273 -19.47 -10.60 18.65
CA ARG A 273 -18.62 -10.73 17.46
C ARG A 273 -17.47 -9.72 17.49
N ASN A 274 -17.75 -8.50 17.95
CA ASN A 274 -16.76 -7.43 18.02
C ASN A 274 -15.65 -7.74 19.02
N ILE A 275 -15.96 -8.27 20.21
CA ILE A 275 -14.93 -8.75 21.15
C ILE A 275 -14.01 -9.79 20.48
N LEU A 276 -14.61 -10.87 19.98
CA LEU A 276 -13.86 -11.98 19.41
C LEU A 276 -13.01 -11.54 18.22
N ARG A 277 -13.52 -10.61 17.39
CA ARG A 277 -12.80 -10.05 16.25
C ARG A 277 -11.61 -9.18 16.67
N GLN A 278 -11.81 -8.27 17.61
CA GLN A 278 -10.76 -7.37 18.08
C GLN A 278 -9.64 -8.10 18.81
N MET A 279 -10.01 -9.12 19.61
CA MET A 279 -9.05 -9.96 20.32
C MET A 279 -8.44 -11.06 19.45
N GLN A 280 -8.83 -11.18 18.17
CA GLN A 280 -8.44 -12.27 17.28
C GLN A 280 -8.63 -13.66 17.92
N MET A 281 -9.76 -13.82 18.62
CA MET A 281 -10.16 -15.10 19.20
C MET A 281 -11.00 -15.95 18.22
N PRO A 282 -11.14 -17.26 18.41
CA PRO A 282 -12.02 -18.07 17.57
C PRO A 282 -13.41 -17.45 17.46
N PRO A 283 -14.01 -17.41 16.26
CA PRO A 283 -13.54 -17.97 14.99
C PRO A 283 -12.59 -17.05 14.19
N TYR A 284 -12.26 -15.86 14.68
CA TYR A 284 -11.51 -14.82 13.97
C TYR A 284 -9.98 -14.92 14.13
N ASN A 285 -9.48 -15.90 14.87
CA ASN A 285 -8.05 -16.16 15.03
C ASN A 285 -7.40 -16.90 13.85
N ILE A 286 -8.23 -17.44 12.95
CA ILE A 286 -7.76 -18.11 11.77
C ILE A 286 -7.78 -17.09 10.64
N ILE A 287 -6.61 -16.62 10.22
CA ILE A 287 -6.46 -16.04 8.88
C ILE A 287 -6.82 -17.18 7.94
N PRO A 288 -7.94 -17.11 7.20
CA PRO A 288 -8.36 -18.23 6.40
C PRO A 288 -7.24 -18.60 5.45
N LYS A 289 -6.65 -19.79 5.59
CA LYS A 289 -5.78 -20.38 4.54
C LYS A 289 -6.48 -20.37 3.17
N TYR A 290 -7.79 -20.29 3.19
CA TYR A 290 -8.66 -20.18 2.04
C TYR A 290 -8.50 -18.89 1.20
N ILE A 291 -8.07 -17.75 1.78
CA ILE A 291 -7.92 -16.52 0.99
C ILE A 291 -6.91 -16.74 -0.14
N TRP A 292 -5.77 -17.35 0.14
CA TRP A 292 -4.74 -17.59 -0.88
C TRP A 292 -5.12 -18.70 -1.87
N THR A 293 -5.76 -19.77 -1.39
CA THR A 293 -6.21 -20.86 -2.28
C THR A 293 -7.41 -20.46 -3.12
N SER A 294 -8.37 -19.72 -2.58
CA SER A 294 -9.51 -19.19 -3.33
C SER A 294 -9.06 -18.15 -4.35
N ILE A 295 -8.19 -17.20 -3.96
CA ILE A 295 -7.59 -16.24 -4.90
C ILE A 295 -6.83 -16.97 -6.01
N TRP A 296 -6.08 -18.04 -5.69
CA TRP A 296 -5.39 -18.86 -6.70
C TRP A 296 -6.36 -19.57 -7.64
N ILE A 297 -7.40 -20.18 -7.13
CA ILE A 297 -8.38 -20.94 -7.93
C ILE A 297 -9.21 -20.00 -8.80
N ASP A 298 -9.72 -18.89 -8.23
CA ASP A 298 -10.67 -18.01 -8.91
C ASP A 298 -9.98 -16.98 -9.82
N TYR A 299 -8.75 -16.56 -9.47
CA TYR A 299 -8.05 -15.48 -10.16
C TYR A 299 -6.71 -15.88 -10.80
N SER A 300 -6.29 -17.14 -10.76
CA SER A 300 -5.00 -17.60 -11.31
C SER A 300 -4.81 -17.20 -12.78
N TRP A 301 -5.83 -17.29 -13.60
CA TRP A 301 -5.78 -16.89 -15.02
C TRP A 301 -5.60 -15.37 -15.19
N TYR A 302 -6.26 -14.59 -14.36
CA TYR A 302 -6.11 -13.11 -14.40
C TYR A 302 -4.74 -12.69 -13.90
N ILE A 303 -4.21 -13.33 -12.88
CA ILE A 303 -2.85 -13.11 -12.36
C ILE A 303 -1.82 -13.47 -13.43
N LEU A 304 -1.94 -14.65 -14.05
CA LEU A 304 -1.06 -15.09 -15.11
C LEU A 304 -1.09 -14.12 -16.31
N PHE A 305 -2.27 -13.71 -16.73
CA PHE A 305 -2.46 -12.75 -17.83
C PHE A 305 -1.84 -11.39 -17.51
N SER A 306 -2.03 -10.90 -16.29
CA SER A 306 -1.42 -9.65 -15.83
C SER A 306 0.11 -9.74 -15.82
N VAL A 307 0.68 -10.85 -15.36
CA VAL A 307 2.15 -11.08 -15.38
C VAL A 307 2.68 -11.09 -16.81
N VAL A 308 1.97 -11.73 -17.74
CA VAL A 308 2.37 -11.76 -19.16
C VAL A 308 2.34 -10.35 -19.76
N ILE A 309 1.28 -9.58 -19.49
CA ILE A 309 1.19 -8.18 -19.96
C ILE A 309 2.34 -7.34 -19.41
N ILE A 310 2.62 -7.42 -18.11
CA ILE A 310 3.72 -6.68 -17.48
C ILE A 310 5.05 -7.09 -18.13
N PHE A 311 5.28 -8.38 -18.35
CA PHE A 311 6.49 -8.86 -19.02
C PHE A 311 6.63 -8.29 -20.44
N VAL A 312 5.55 -8.29 -21.23
CA VAL A 312 5.55 -7.71 -22.58
C VAL A 312 5.87 -6.21 -22.53
N ILE A 313 5.25 -5.47 -21.61
CA ILE A 313 5.51 -4.03 -21.43
C ILE A 313 7.00 -3.80 -21.09
N VAL A 314 7.55 -4.56 -20.15
CA VAL A 314 8.98 -4.45 -19.79
C VAL A 314 9.89 -4.72 -21.00
N VAL A 315 9.61 -5.76 -21.78
CA VAL A 315 10.38 -6.08 -22.99
C VAL A 315 10.28 -4.94 -24.01
N LEU A 316 9.09 -4.37 -24.22
CA LEU A 316 8.89 -3.24 -25.13
C LEU A 316 9.65 -1.98 -24.67
N LEU A 317 9.63 -1.69 -23.36
CA LEU A 317 10.37 -0.55 -22.79
C LEU A 317 11.88 -0.72 -22.98
N LEU A 318 12.42 -1.91 -22.74
CA LEU A 318 13.85 -2.20 -22.95
C LEU A 318 14.24 -2.09 -24.44
N ARG A 319 13.38 -2.56 -25.34
CA ARG A 319 13.57 -2.41 -26.79
C ARG A 319 13.52 -0.95 -27.22
N PHE A 320 12.58 -0.18 -26.69
CA PHE A 320 12.44 1.25 -26.97
C PHE A 320 13.69 2.03 -26.53
N GLU A 321 14.19 1.75 -25.34
CA GLU A 321 15.41 2.37 -24.82
C GLU A 321 16.64 2.03 -25.69
N HIS A 322 16.76 0.77 -26.08
CA HIS A 322 17.84 0.34 -26.97
C HIS A 322 17.78 1.04 -28.34
N LEU A 323 16.60 1.14 -28.94
CA LEU A 323 16.40 1.83 -30.22
C LEU A 323 16.72 3.32 -30.13
N ASN A 324 16.30 3.98 -29.07
CA ASN A 324 16.61 5.40 -28.85
C ASN A 324 18.12 5.65 -28.70
N LYS A 325 18.85 4.81 -27.97
CA LYS A 325 20.29 4.89 -27.85
C LYS A 325 20.96 4.70 -29.20
N LYS A 326 20.50 3.76 -30.02
CA LYS A 326 21.02 3.53 -31.37
C LYS A 326 20.74 4.71 -32.31
N LEU A 327 19.55 5.29 -32.24
CA LEU A 327 19.15 6.46 -33.01
C LEU A 327 20.06 7.66 -32.69
N LEU A 328 20.25 7.96 -31.41
CA LEU A 328 21.15 9.02 -30.93
C LEU A 328 22.59 8.82 -31.38
N TYR A 329 23.06 7.57 -31.35
CA TYR A 329 24.39 7.24 -31.84
C TYR A 329 24.54 7.54 -33.36
N LEU A 330 23.60 7.07 -34.17
CA LEU A 330 23.59 7.29 -35.62
C LEU A 330 23.46 8.79 -35.97
N THR A 331 22.67 9.54 -35.25
CA THR A 331 22.51 10.99 -35.45
C THR A 331 23.86 11.71 -35.20
N LYS A 332 24.56 11.33 -34.10
CA LYS A 332 25.90 11.88 -33.81
C LYS A 332 26.93 11.50 -34.83
N GLU A 333 26.88 10.32 -35.45
CA GLU A 333 27.76 9.92 -36.51
C GLU A 333 27.50 10.70 -37.80
N LEU A 334 26.24 10.90 -38.18
CA LEU A 334 25.86 11.74 -39.30
C LEU A 334 26.33 13.20 -39.11
N ASP A 335 26.22 13.74 -37.92
CA ASP A 335 26.71 15.07 -37.56
C ASP A 335 28.24 15.19 -37.71
N LYS A 336 29.00 14.13 -37.38
CA LYS A 336 30.44 14.10 -37.55
C LYS A 336 30.87 14.07 -39.03
N LEU A 337 30.07 13.47 -39.88
CA LEU A 337 30.37 13.37 -41.33
C LEU A 337 30.11 14.68 -42.09
N SER A 338 29.40 15.65 -41.53
CA SER A 338 29.12 16.95 -42.14
C SER A 338 30.23 17.95 -41.81
N HIS A 339 31.37 17.91 -42.53
CA HIS A 339 32.50 18.85 -42.42
C HIS A 339 32.44 19.97 -43.44
N ILE A 340 31.39 20.02 -44.26
CA ILE A 340 31.27 20.98 -45.36
C ILE A 340 30.18 22.01 -45.03
N ASP A 341 30.43 23.27 -45.36
CA ASP A 341 29.43 24.33 -45.33
C ASP A 341 28.47 24.18 -46.52
N GLY A 342 27.19 24.06 -46.23
CA GLY A 342 26.16 23.76 -47.24
C GLY A 342 25.96 24.85 -48.31
N LEU A 343 26.34 26.11 -48.02
CA LEU A 343 26.23 27.21 -48.96
C LEU A 343 27.47 27.35 -49.87
N THR A 344 28.66 27.36 -49.27
CA THR A 344 29.89 27.70 -49.94
C THR A 344 30.69 26.49 -50.47
N GLY A 345 30.35 25.27 -49.98
CA GLY A 345 31.01 24.04 -50.36
C GLY A 345 32.47 23.89 -49.88
N ILE A 346 32.96 24.83 -49.07
CA ILE A 346 34.22 24.71 -48.35
C ILE A 346 34.02 24.08 -46.99
N ALA A 347 35.07 23.85 -46.20
CA ALA A 347 34.92 23.30 -44.86
C ALA A 347 34.15 24.26 -43.94
N ASN A 348 33.45 23.69 -42.93
CA ASN A 348 32.74 24.45 -41.95
C ASN A 348 33.58 24.66 -40.66
N ARG A 349 33.06 25.44 -39.73
CA ARG A 349 33.72 25.76 -38.46
C ARG A 349 34.14 24.51 -37.68
N ARG A 350 33.29 23.44 -37.68
CA ARG A 350 33.59 22.20 -36.95
C ARG A 350 34.85 21.54 -37.49
N TYR A 351 34.96 21.47 -38.80
CA TYR A 351 36.18 20.95 -39.45
C TYR A 351 37.41 21.79 -39.11
N PHE A 352 37.24 23.12 -39.08
CA PHE A 352 38.32 24.03 -38.67
C PHE A 352 38.78 23.71 -37.22
N ASP A 353 37.88 23.61 -36.28
CA ASP A 353 38.20 23.38 -34.84
C ASP A 353 38.98 22.06 -34.67
N GLU A 354 38.58 21.03 -35.42
CA GLU A 354 39.29 19.74 -35.41
C GLU A 354 40.71 19.84 -36.02
N GLN A 355 40.81 20.46 -37.19
CA GLN A 355 42.13 20.63 -37.87
C GLN A 355 43.05 21.55 -37.08
N TYR A 356 42.53 22.65 -36.57
CA TYR A 356 43.28 23.56 -35.73
C TYR A 356 43.87 22.88 -34.50
N THR A 357 43.10 22.06 -33.82
CA THR A 357 43.57 21.29 -32.66
C THR A 357 44.69 20.32 -33.05
N GLN A 358 44.57 19.69 -34.22
CA GLN A 358 45.60 18.77 -34.72
C GLN A 358 46.88 19.49 -35.10
N GLU A 359 46.76 20.59 -35.84
CA GLU A 359 47.90 21.35 -36.30
C GLU A 359 48.65 22.13 -35.19
N LEU A 360 47.93 22.57 -34.15
CA LEU A 360 48.58 23.09 -32.94
C LEU A 360 49.46 22.04 -32.27
N LYS A 361 48.97 20.81 -32.10
CA LYS A 361 49.78 19.71 -31.55
C LYS A 361 50.97 19.35 -32.46
N ARG A 362 50.78 19.46 -33.76
CA ARG A 362 51.85 19.20 -34.75
C ARG A 362 52.91 20.28 -34.69
N ALA A 363 52.56 21.58 -34.75
CA ALA A 363 53.46 22.72 -34.66
C ALA A 363 54.26 22.69 -33.36
N SER A 364 53.66 22.39 -32.22
CA SER A 364 54.33 22.23 -30.94
C SER A 364 55.38 21.12 -30.93
N ARG A 365 55.21 20.04 -31.70
CA ARG A 365 56.18 18.94 -31.80
C ARG A 365 57.27 19.16 -32.82
N THR A 366 56.94 19.81 -33.93
CA THR A 366 57.88 19.98 -35.08
C THR A 366 58.58 21.28 -35.00
N HIS A 367 58.19 22.23 -34.16
CA HIS A 367 58.64 23.60 -34.08
C HIS A 367 58.58 24.33 -35.44
N LEU A 368 57.59 23.95 -36.27
CA LEU A 368 57.26 24.65 -37.48
C LEU A 368 56.17 25.69 -37.24
N PRO A 369 56.27 26.85 -37.93
CA PRO A 369 55.25 27.89 -37.70
C PRO A 369 53.86 27.46 -38.13
N LEU A 370 52.83 27.88 -37.35
CA LEU A 370 51.45 27.74 -37.69
C LEU A 370 50.82 29.12 -37.79
N THR A 371 50.11 29.38 -38.89
CA THR A 371 49.50 30.69 -39.11
C THR A 371 48.01 30.54 -39.35
N ILE A 372 47.25 31.49 -38.81
CA ILE A 372 45.80 31.65 -39.03
C ILE A 372 45.60 33.01 -39.74
N ILE A 373 44.66 33.00 -40.70
CA ILE A 373 44.11 34.21 -41.28
C ILE A 373 42.62 34.25 -41.05
N MET A 374 42.16 35.19 -40.25
CA MET A 374 40.74 35.50 -40.11
C MET A 374 40.33 36.52 -41.17
N ILE A 375 39.22 36.29 -41.83
CA ILE A 375 38.70 37.09 -42.94
C ILE A 375 37.26 37.48 -42.69
N ASP A 376 36.93 38.72 -43.02
CA ASP A 376 35.55 39.20 -42.93
C ASP A 376 35.26 40.10 -44.12
N ILE A 377 34.07 39.97 -44.73
CA ILE A 377 33.64 40.77 -45.86
C ILE A 377 33.20 42.16 -45.39
N ASP A 378 33.86 43.19 -45.93
CA ASP A 378 33.60 44.55 -45.52
C ASP A 378 32.18 45.01 -45.88
N PHE A 379 31.45 45.53 -44.89
CA PHE A 379 30.07 46.00 -45.02
C PHE A 379 29.09 44.98 -45.59
N PHE A 380 29.29 43.68 -45.35
CA PHE A 380 28.44 42.63 -45.93
C PHE A 380 26.95 42.78 -45.56
N LYS A 381 26.66 43.26 -44.35
CA LYS A 381 25.27 43.60 -43.98
C LYS A 381 24.67 44.64 -44.93
N ASN A 382 25.39 45.74 -45.25
CA ASN A 382 24.94 46.76 -46.20
C ASN A 382 24.78 46.19 -47.61
N TYR A 383 25.64 45.24 -47.98
CA TYR A 383 25.52 44.52 -49.24
C TYR A 383 24.20 43.75 -49.30
N ASN A 384 23.89 42.96 -48.25
CA ASN A 384 22.63 42.21 -48.16
C ASN A 384 21.40 43.15 -48.15
N ASP A 385 21.48 44.26 -47.41
CA ASP A 385 20.39 45.24 -47.36
C ASP A 385 20.12 45.89 -48.72
N SER A 386 21.17 46.06 -49.53
CA SER A 386 21.12 46.72 -50.87
C SER A 386 20.73 45.78 -52.01
N TYR A 387 21.23 44.53 -52.00
CA TYR A 387 21.11 43.58 -53.10
C TYR A 387 20.30 42.33 -52.77
N GLY A 388 19.87 42.19 -51.53
CA GLY A 388 19.09 41.02 -51.01
C GLY A 388 19.98 39.83 -50.65
N HIS A 389 19.44 38.96 -49.79
CA HIS A 389 20.18 37.80 -49.24
C HIS A 389 20.64 36.82 -50.34
N GLN A 390 19.90 36.68 -51.44
CA GLN A 390 20.30 35.79 -52.52
C GLN A 390 21.58 36.23 -53.21
N GLN A 391 21.76 37.55 -53.41
CA GLN A 391 22.98 38.11 -53.93
C GLN A 391 24.15 38.03 -52.90
N GLY A 392 23.81 38.16 -51.60
CA GLY A 392 24.75 37.91 -50.55
C GLY A 392 25.28 36.47 -50.53
N ASP A 393 24.39 35.50 -50.78
CA ASP A 393 24.79 34.09 -50.89
C ASP A 393 25.73 33.87 -52.10
N GLU A 394 25.47 34.49 -53.23
CA GLU A 394 26.35 34.42 -54.41
C GLU A 394 27.72 35.13 -54.16
N CYS A 395 27.69 36.24 -53.41
CA CYS A 395 28.89 36.90 -52.96
C CYS A 395 29.75 35.95 -52.08
N LEU A 396 29.13 35.30 -51.07
CA LEU A 396 29.84 34.33 -50.20
C LEU A 396 30.43 33.16 -51.00
N LYS A 397 29.69 32.61 -51.96
CA LYS A 397 30.19 31.56 -52.86
C LYS A 397 31.40 32.06 -53.69
N SER A 398 31.30 33.25 -54.25
CA SER A 398 32.36 33.84 -55.04
C SER A 398 33.62 34.07 -54.21
N VAL A 399 33.48 34.68 -53.02
CA VAL A 399 34.57 34.92 -52.09
C VAL A 399 35.19 33.60 -51.65
N SER A 400 34.44 32.60 -51.28
CA SER A 400 34.95 31.29 -50.88
C SER A 400 35.71 30.58 -52.02
N SER A 401 35.25 30.71 -53.25
CA SER A 401 35.91 30.17 -54.46
C SER A 401 37.25 30.78 -54.69
N VAL A 402 37.37 32.09 -54.55
CA VAL A 402 38.67 32.81 -54.70
C VAL A 402 39.63 32.40 -53.60
N ILE A 403 39.21 32.42 -52.36
CA ILE A 403 40.05 32.01 -51.22
C ILE A 403 40.59 30.59 -51.46
N ARG A 404 39.73 29.64 -51.85
CA ARG A 404 40.10 28.26 -52.11
C ARG A 404 41.10 28.14 -53.27
N LYS A 405 40.94 28.95 -54.32
CA LYS A 405 41.81 28.94 -55.49
C LYS A 405 43.25 29.45 -55.18
N GLU A 406 43.35 30.46 -54.30
CA GLU A 406 44.61 31.06 -53.89
C GLU A 406 45.43 30.13 -52.97
N LEU A 407 44.79 29.14 -52.30
CA LEU A 407 45.50 28.17 -51.53
C LEU A 407 46.02 27.01 -52.38
N SER A 408 47.32 26.98 -52.53
CA SER A 408 48.02 26.08 -53.48
C SER A 408 48.46 24.75 -52.87
N ARG A 409 48.51 24.66 -51.53
CA ARG A 409 48.99 23.48 -50.81
C ARG A 409 47.82 22.64 -50.33
N SER A 410 47.95 21.33 -50.43
CA SER A 410 46.95 20.39 -49.94
C SER A 410 46.80 20.41 -48.41
N THR A 411 47.70 20.98 -47.65
CA THR A 411 47.75 21.15 -46.24
C THR A 411 46.96 22.38 -45.74
N ASP A 412 46.77 23.35 -46.66
CA ASP A 412 46.14 24.62 -46.37
C ASP A 412 44.59 24.39 -46.31
N THR A 413 43.96 24.90 -45.28
CA THR A 413 42.51 24.68 -45.08
C THR A 413 41.83 26.02 -45.05
N VAL A 414 40.75 26.16 -45.83
CA VAL A 414 39.82 27.26 -45.75
C VAL A 414 38.48 26.78 -45.20
N CYS A 415 37.93 27.51 -44.27
CA CYS A 415 36.64 27.21 -43.64
C CYS A 415 35.80 28.47 -43.60
N ARG A 416 34.47 28.26 -43.71
CA ARG A 416 33.51 29.31 -43.34
C ARG A 416 33.34 29.24 -41.83
N TYR A 417 33.78 30.29 -41.14
CA TYR A 417 33.79 30.32 -39.68
C TYR A 417 32.42 30.68 -39.11
N GLY A 418 31.68 31.59 -39.78
CA GLY A 418 30.30 31.95 -39.48
C GLY A 418 29.85 33.16 -40.30
N GLY A 419 28.58 33.24 -40.67
CA GLY A 419 28.01 34.39 -41.40
C GLY A 419 28.83 34.76 -42.64
N GLU A 420 29.51 35.90 -42.59
CA GLU A 420 30.45 36.46 -43.61
C GLU A 420 31.94 36.25 -43.26
N GLU A 421 32.20 35.47 -42.22
CA GLU A 421 33.56 35.24 -41.74
C GLU A 421 34.15 33.94 -42.30
N PHE A 422 35.39 34.02 -42.74
CA PHE A 422 36.18 32.89 -43.20
C PHE A 422 37.49 32.79 -42.40
N VAL A 423 38.01 31.59 -42.32
CA VAL A 423 39.32 31.35 -41.69
C VAL A 423 40.18 30.47 -42.57
N ILE A 424 41.44 30.83 -42.68
CA ILE A 424 42.42 29.99 -43.32
C ILE A 424 43.43 29.51 -42.29
N LEU A 425 43.72 28.20 -42.31
CA LEU A 425 44.76 27.56 -41.51
C LEU A 425 45.92 27.18 -42.41
N LEU A 426 47.13 27.69 -42.11
CA LEU A 426 48.34 27.52 -42.89
C LEU A 426 49.41 26.84 -42.05
N PRO A 427 49.53 25.50 -42.10
CA PRO A 427 50.63 24.78 -41.46
C PRO A 427 51.94 25.06 -42.05
N ALA A 428 53.06 25.08 -41.27
CA ALA A 428 54.39 25.30 -41.63
C ALA A 428 54.58 26.57 -42.49
N THR A 429 53.87 27.67 -42.15
CA THR A 429 53.90 28.95 -42.89
C THR A 429 54.20 30.08 -41.91
N SER A 430 55.19 30.90 -42.22
CA SER A 430 55.58 32.07 -41.43
C SER A 430 54.55 33.22 -41.51
N GLY A 431 54.55 34.16 -40.58
CA GLY A 431 53.69 35.34 -40.62
C GLY A 431 53.85 36.16 -41.87
N ASP A 432 55.05 36.32 -42.33
CA ASP A 432 55.39 37.11 -43.55
C ASP A 432 54.88 36.39 -44.81
N ASP A 433 55.10 35.05 -44.93
CA ASP A 433 54.56 34.28 -46.04
C ASP A 433 53.03 34.29 -46.07
N ALA A 434 52.37 34.19 -44.86
CA ALA A 434 50.93 34.26 -44.74
C ALA A 434 50.38 35.66 -45.07
N MET A 435 51.17 36.72 -44.83
CA MET A 435 50.78 38.06 -45.26
C MET A 435 50.75 38.17 -46.79
N ASN A 436 51.70 37.53 -47.51
CA ASN A 436 51.62 37.45 -48.95
C ASN A 436 50.39 36.74 -49.46
N VAL A 437 50.01 35.64 -48.81
CA VAL A 437 48.76 34.94 -49.14
C VAL A 437 47.53 35.82 -48.82
N ALA A 438 47.50 36.48 -47.66
CA ALA A 438 46.41 37.40 -47.27
C ALA A 438 46.21 38.55 -48.26
N GLU A 439 47.31 39.18 -48.70
CA GLU A 439 47.28 40.25 -49.70
C GLU A 439 46.92 39.77 -51.11
N SER A 440 47.31 38.55 -51.50
CA SER A 440 46.85 37.93 -52.75
C SER A 440 45.39 37.71 -52.77
N VAL A 441 44.84 37.05 -51.69
CA VAL A 441 43.42 36.83 -51.55
C VAL A 441 42.64 38.14 -51.55
N ARG A 442 43.10 39.17 -50.82
CA ARG A 442 42.50 40.49 -50.79
C ARG A 442 42.37 41.12 -52.18
N LYS A 443 43.47 41.09 -52.94
CA LYS A 443 43.46 41.65 -54.30
C LYS A 443 42.55 40.89 -55.25
N GLU A 444 42.66 39.57 -55.29
CA GLU A 444 41.85 38.72 -56.14
C GLU A 444 40.33 38.89 -55.88
N ILE A 445 39.95 39.09 -54.62
CA ILE A 445 38.56 39.38 -54.28
C ILE A 445 38.12 40.77 -54.77
N MET A 446 38.96 41.76 -54.60
CA MET A 446 38.72 43.10 -55.16
C MET A 446 38.62 43.08 -56.70
N ASP A 447 39.45 42.27 -57.34
CA ASP A 447 39.51 42.11 -58.81
C ASP A 447 38.32 41.34 -59.40
N LEU A 448 37.47 40.62 -58.53
CA LEU A 448 36.22 40.15 -58.98
C LEU A 448 35.26 41.26 -59.41
N ALA A 449 35.57 42.49 -59.02
CA ALA A 449 34.81 43.69 -59.35
C ALA A 449 33.27 43.56 -59.04
N MET A 450 32.87 42.82 -57.98
CA MET A 450 31.47 42.70 -57.56
C MET A 450 31.01 44.06 -57.01
N PRO A 451 30.01 44.69 -57.65
CA PRO A 451 29.54 46.02 -57.22
C PRO A 451 29.01 46.07 -55.78
N HIS A 452 29.49 47.07 -55.03
CA HIS A 452 29.01 47.34 -53.67
C HIS A 452 28.71 48.83 -53.42
N LYS A 453 27.54 49.29 -53.92
CA LYS A 453 27.14 50.70 -53.93
C LYS A 453 27.07 51.38 -52.56
N ASP A 454 26.78 50.62 -51.48
CA ASP A 454 26.69 51.16 -50.13
C ASP A 454 27.88 50.84 -49.24
N SER A 455 29.01 50.42 -49.82
CA SER A 455 30.27 50.31 -49.15
C SER A 455 30.90 51.71 -48.99
N LYS A 456 31.52 51.95 -47.83
CA LYS A 456 32.19 53.22 -47.54
C LYS A 456 33.69 53.17 -47.86
N VAL A 457 34.17 52.08 -48.42
CA VAL A 457 35.60 51.82 -48.69
C VAL A 457 35.90 51.70 -50.15
N SER A 458 35.06 51.09 -50.97
CA SER A 458 35.28 50.84 -52.36
C SER A 458 33.93 50.63 -53.09
N ASP A 459 33.81 50.91 -54.36
CA ASP A 459 32.64 50.63 -55.19
C ASP A 459 32.45 49.15 -55.49
N VAL A 460 33.34 48.28 -54.98
CA VAL A 460 33.33 46.82 -55.12
C VAL A 460 33.50 46.19 -53.79
N VAL A 461 33.09 44.90 -53.68
CA VAL A 461 33.23 44.05 -52.47
C VAL A 461 34.75 43.96 -52.14
N THR A 462 35.05 44.23 -50.88
CA THR A 462 36.38 44.10 -50.29
C THR A 462 36.31 43.26 -49.02
N ILE A 463 37.47 42.82 -48.55
CA ILE A 463 37.59 42.03 -47.32
C ILE A 463 38.67 42.65 -46.41
N SER A 464 38.53 42.46 -45.14
CA SER A 464 39.54 42.70 -44.13
C SER A 464 40.12 41.40 -43.63
N LEU A 465 41.41 41.34 -43.39
CA LEU A 465 42.13 40.13 -43.00
C LEU A 465 42.97 40.38 -41.76
N GLY A 466 42.92 39.49 -40.81
CA GLY A 466 43.79 39.46 -39.63
C GLY A 466 44.68 38.23 -39.66
N VAL A 467 45.98 38.42 -39.64
CA VAL A 467 46.98 37.34 -39.70
C VAL A 467 47.67 37.22 -38.36
N ALA A 468 47.78 35.98 -37.84
CA ALA A 468 48.62 35.68 -36.68
C ALA A 468 49.38 34.40 -36.90
N ALA A 469 50.67 34.43 -36.52
CA ALA A 469 51.58 33.31 -36.62
C ALA A 469 52.22 32.96 -35.29
N SER A 470 52.40 31.68 -35.02
CA SER A 470 53.12 31.17 -33.86
C SER A 470 54.16 30.14 -34.28
N GLU A 471 55.40 30.32 -33.82
CA GLU A 471 56.51 29.38 -34.10
C GLU A 471 56.43 28.11 -33.21
N SER A 472 55.61 28.10 -32.17
CA SER A 472 55.55 27.03 -31.20
C SER A 472 54.18 26.46 -30.99
N GLY A 473 53.14 26.90 -31.72
CA GLY A 473 51.79 26.45 -31.59
C GLY A 473 51.09 27.01 -30.31
N ASP A 474 50.95 28.34 -30.24
CA ASP A 474 50.26 29.02 -29.14
C ASP A 474 48.74 28.84 -29.23
N ASN A 475 48.10 28.43 -28.13
CA ASN A 475 46.66 28.31 -28.04
C ASN A 475 45.88 29.64 -28.20
N GLN A 476 46.57 30.78 -28.14
CA GLN A 476 45.98 32.10 -28.32
C GLN A 476 45.98 32.57 -29.79
N LEU A 477 46.52 31.76 -30.72
CA LEU A 477 46.74 32.14 -32.12
C LEU A 477 45.45 32.61 -32.82
N LEU A 478 44.30 31.93 -32.57
CA LEU A 478 43.02 32.33 -33.12
C LEU A 478 42.57 33.70 -32.60
N MET A 479 42.73 33.94 -31.30
CA MET A 479 42.40 35.23 -30.68
C MET A 479 43.32 36.35 -31.17
N GLN A 480 44.56 36.04 -31.44
CA GLN A 480 45.55 37.01 -32.00
C GLN A 480 45.17 37.38 -33.44
N ALA A 481 44.71 36.41 -34.25
CA ALA A 481 44.22 36.66 -35.61
C ALA A 481 42.94 37.52 -35.59
N ASP A 482 42.03 37.27 -34.65
CA ASP A 482 40.82 38.07 -34.49
C ASP A 482 41.14 39.52 -34.08
N LYS A 483 42.10 39.74 -33.18
CA LYS A 483 42.59 41.09 -32.83
C LYS A 483 43.19 41.82 -34.05
N ALA A 484 43.97 41.12 -34.87
CA ALA A 484 44.52 41.68 -36.10
C ALA A 484 43.40 41.99 -37.11
N LEU A 485 42.40 41.16 -37.24
CA LEU A 485 41.24 41.44 -38.08
C LEU A 485 40.46 42.68 -37.57
N TYR A 486 40.30 42.86 -36.28
CA TYR A 486 39.69 44.06 -35.72
C TYR A 486 40.49 45.33 -36.11
N GLN A 487 41.83 45.30 -36.05
CA GLN A 487 42.71 46.41 -36.55
C GLN A 487 42.53 46.64 -38.03
N ALA A 488 42.42 45.58 -38.82
CA ALA A 488 42.21 45.68 -40.26
C ALA A 488 40.82 46.35 -40.57
N LYS A 489 39.83 46.10 -39.79
CA LYS A 489 38.47 46.68 -39.90
C LYS A 489 38.44 48.18 -39.60
N GLU A 490 39.44 48.77 -38.95
CA GLU A 490 39.49 50.24 -38.73
C GLU A 490 39.71 50.98 -40.09
N TYR A 491 40.52 50.40 -40.99
CA TYR A 491 40.78 51.00 -42.27
C TYR A 491 40.04 50.30 -43.41
N ARG A 492 39.69 49.01 -43.21
CA ARG A 492 39.06 48.11 -44.15
C ARG A 492 39.90 47.89 -45.45
N ASN A 493 39.47 46.90 -46.23
CA ASN A 493 40.22 46.46 -47.40
C ASN A 493 41.71 46.34 -47.12
N LYS A 494 42.08 45.69 -46.05
CA LYS A 494 43.47 45.63 -45.58
C LYS A 494 43.74 44.29 -44.87
N ALA A 495 45.00 43.82 -45.03
CA ALA A 495 45.54 42.76 -44.19
C ALA A 495 46.38 43.37 -43.05
N CYS A 496 46.28 42.86 -41.84
CA CYS A 496 47.10 43.25 -40.70
C CYS A 496 47.70 41.99 -40.06
N LEU A 497 48.99 42.07 -39.77
CA LEU A 497 49.71 41.02 -39.01
C LEU A 497 49.67 41.40 -37.54
N HIS A 498 49.31 40.45 -36.72
CA HIS A 498 49.39 40.59 -35.27
C HIS A 498 50.82 40.79 -34.84
N GLN A 499 51.13 41.89 -34.20
CA GLN A 499 52.41 42.12 -33.55
C GLN A 499 52.30 41.79 -32.08
N PRO A 500 53.21 40.97 -31.51
CA PRO A 500 53.16 40.54 -30.11
C PRO A 500 53.24 41.69 -29.10
#